data_fb4543508f1d17145b75cfc9bea6c50d
#
_entry.id   fb4543508f1d17145b75cfc9bea6c50d
#
_cell.length_a   1.000
_cell.length_b   1.000
_cell.length_c   1.000
_cell.angle_alpha   90.00
_cell.angle_beta   90.00
_cell.angle_gamma   90.00
#
_symmetry.space_group_name_H-M   'P 1'
#
loop_
_entity.id
_entity.type
_entity.pdbx_description
1 polymer ?
#
loop_
_entity_poly.entity_id
_entity_poly.type
_entity_poly.pdbx_seq_one_letter_code
_entity_poly.pdbx_strand_id
1 'polypeptide(L)'
;MTTGSSGAAAFTPTTPAPLSGHQIHLALGDQEATVTDVGAKLRRYAVGGRDVVVPFDEDVTAPAGHGAVLAPWPNRLRDGRYTWDGEEYQVPLSEPDRGTALHGLVMFQRWQPVAVDDAAHREGAATTLELRLAPGGGYPFDLLLRVTYRLTATGLHVQAAATNLGSRAAPYGIGFHPWLSPGEGSLDECTIQIDAATRVTVDDRLLPTGTEPVSGQFDLREPRPASEVDVDDAFVDVLRDEDGLSWIRLTGADGRTAAVWMDESMDTWQACTGDHLGVVEWRRTGLAAEPMSCIADAFRTGDRLVRLEPGATHEVTWGITLL
;
A
#
# COMPACT_ATOMS: atom_id res chain seq x y z
N MET A 1 -17.71 -57.68 -12.35
CA MET A 1 -18.25 -56.30 -12.23
C MET A 1 -17.90 -55.84 -10.83
N THR A 2 -16.82 -55.11 -10.68
CA THR A 2 -16.39 -54.54 -9.39
C THR A 2 -16.76 -53.04 -9.43
N THR A 3 -17.76 -52.66 -8.65
CA THR A 3 -18.17 -51.28 -8.46
C THR A 3 -17.15 -50.59 -7.57
N GLY A 4 -16.29 -49.78 -8.18
CA GLY A 4 -15.41 -48.86 -7.46
C GLY A 4 -16.22 -47.75 -6.83
N SER A 5 -16.35 -47.75 -5.52
CA SER A 5 -16.85 -46.62 -4.73
C SER A 5 -15.78 -45.52 -4.74
N SER A 6 -15.98 -44.43 -5.49
CA SER A 6 -15.18 -43.23 -5.34
C SER A 6 -15.61 -42.53 -4.05
N GLY A 7 -14.87 -42.73 -2.97
CA GLY A 7 -15.02 -41.99 -1.74
C GLY A 7 -14.69 -40.50 -2.04
N ALA A 8 -15.69 -39.65 -2.03
CA ALA A 8 -15.46 -38.19 -1.97
C ALA A 8 -14.67 -37.91 -0.69
N ALA A 9 -13.48 -37.34 -0.82
CA ALA A 9 -12.71 -36.92 0.33
C ALA A 9 -13.58 -35.90 1.11
N ALA A 10 -13.91 -36.20 2.35
CA ALA A 10 -14.64 -35.32 3.22
C ALA A 10 -13.80 -34.04 3.40
N PHE A 11 -14.38 -32.89 3.09
CA PHE A 11 -13.78 -31.60 3.36
C PHE A 11 -13.67 -31.47 4.88
N THR A 12 -12.46 -31.57 5.40
CA THR A 12 -12.20 -31.32 6.82
C THR A 12 -12.11 -29.81 6.99
N PRO A 13 -13.00 -29.18 7.78
CA PRO A 13 -12.87 -27.75 8.06
C PRO A 13 -11.52 -27.53 8.77
N THR A 14 -10.62 -26.76 8.16
CA THR A 14 -9.44 -26.23 8.84
C THR A 14 -9.90 -25.25 9.92
N THR A 15 -9.15 -25.13 11.01
CA THR A 15 -9.38 -24.04 12.00
C THR A 15 -9.50 -22.73 11.24
N PRO A 16 -10.56 -21.92 11.48
CA PRO A 16 -10.70 -20.64 10.79
C PRO A 16 -9.43 -19.81 11.00
N ALA A 17 -8.84 -19.32 9.94
CA ALA A 17 -7.80 -18.31 10.04
C ALA A 17 -8.42 -16.98 10.52
N PRO A 18 -7.65 -16.11 11.21
CA PRO A 18 -8.08 -14.77 11.53
C PRO A 18 -8.60 -14.01 10.30
N LEU A 19 -9.41 -12.96 10.49
CA LEU A 19 -9.98 -12.19 9.37
C LEU A 19 -8.89 -11.54 8.49
N SER A 20 -7.77 -11.14 9.09
CA SER A 20 -6.61 -10.63 8.36
C SER A 20 -5.79 -11.72 7.66
N GLY A 21 -6.09 -12.99 7.91
CA GLY A 21 -5.39 -14.14 7.33
C GLY A 21 -4.31 -14.74 8.23
N HIS A 22 -3.45 -15.59 7.67
CA HIS A 22 -2.30 -16.14 8.39
C HIS A 22 -1.28 -15.06 8.68
N GLN A 23 -0.73 -15.10 9.89
CA GLN A 23 0.25 -14.15 10.38
C GLN A 23 1.67 -14.68 10.09
N ILE A 24 2.49 -13.87 9.43
CA ILE A 24 3.89 -14.16 9.13
C ILE A 24 4.73 -13.18 9.94
N HIS A 25 5.48 -13.72 10.91
CA HIS A 25 6.32 -12.92 11.81
C HIS A 25 7.74 -12.86 11.30
N LEU A 26 8.29 -11.65 11.27
CA LEU A 26 9.68 -11.37 10.95
C LEU A 26 10.37 -10.75 12.17
N ALA A 27 11.65 -11.08 12.39
CA ALA A 27 12.44 -10.54 13.47
C ALA A 27 13.90 -10.32 13.04
N LEU A 28 14.51 -9.21 13.47
CA LEU A 28 15.93 -8.93 13.31
C LEU A 28 16.39 -7.95 14.39
N GLY A 29 17.21 -8.42 15.34
CA GLY A 29 17.64 -7.61 16.49
C GLY A 29 16.43 -7.22 17.36
N ASP A 30 16.19 -5.92 17.52
CA ASP A 30 15.05 -5.35 18.23
C ASP A 30 13.87 -4.97 17.30
N GLN A 31 13.95 -5.33 16.04
CA GLN A 31 12.90 -5.12 15.05
C GLN A 31 11.98 -6.32 14.94
N GLU A 32 10.68 -6.08 14.90
CA GLU A 32 9.64 -7.06 14.69
C GLU A 32 8.63 -6.57 13.65
N ALA A 33 8.28 -7.42 12.69
CA ALA A 33 7.20 -7.13 11.75
C ALA A 33 6.23 -8.31 11.65
N THR A 34 4.96 -8.00 11.35
CA THR A 34 3.94 -9.00 11.06
C THR A 34 3.29 -8.67 9.73
N VAL A 35 3.37 -9.60 8.80
CA VAL A 35 2.73 -9.53 7.48
C VAL A 35 1.60 -10.54 7.42
N THR A 36 0.50 -10.21 6.76
CA THR A 36 -0.67 -11.11 6.63
C THR A 36 -0.82 -11.61 5.20
N ASP A 37 -1.34 -12.82 5.02
CA ASP A 37 -1.56 -13.39 3.68
C ASP A 37 -2.81 -12.80 2.98
N VAL A 38 -3.75 -12.19 3.69
CA VAL A 38 -4.85 -11.45 3.07
C VAL A 38 -4.41 -10.04 2.73
N GLY A 39 -4.20 -9.78 1.43
CA GLY A 39 -3.79 -8.50 0.89
C GLY A 39 -2.29 -8.22 1.02
N ALA A 40 -1.49 -9.20 1.42
CA ALA A 40 -0.06 -9.04 1.71
C ALA A 40 0.22 -7.83 2.64
N LYS A 41 -0.62 -7.63 3.66
CA LYS A 41 -0.61 -6.40 4.47
C LYS A 41 0.49 -6.39 5.53
N LEU A 42 1.12 -5.25 5.69
CA LEU A 42 1.96 -4.98 6.86
C LEU A 42 1.05 -4.64 8.05
N ARG A 43 0.76 -5.62 8.91
CA ARG A 43 -0.13 -5.47 10.05
C ARG A 43 0.54 -4.77 11.24
N ARG A 44 1.84 -4.99 11.43
CA ARG A 44 2.64 -4.39 12.49
C ARG A 44 4.10 -4.27 12.06
N TYR A 45 4.73 -3.19 12.45
CA TYR A 45 6.19 -3.04 12.47
C TYR A 45 6.58 -2.22 13.69
N ALA A 46 7.49 -2.76 14.49
CA ALA A 46 7.97 -2.15 15.73
C ALA A 46 9.49 -2.28 15.86
N VAL A 47 10.10 -1.33 16.56
CA VAL A 47 11.54 -1.30 16.89
C VAL A 47 11.71 -1.03 18.37
N GLY A 48 12.34 -1.95 19.10
CA GLY A 48 12.52 -1.83 20.55
C GLY A 48 11.20 -1.73 21.31
N GLY A 49 10.13 -2.37 20.81
CA GLY A 49 8.79 -2.34 21.38
C GLY A 49 7.93 -1.13 21.00
N ARG A 50 8.50 -0.10 20.34
CA ARG A 50 7.75 1.04 19.81
C ARG A 50 7.18 0.72 18.44
N ASP A 51 5.87 0.80 18.30
CA ASP A 51 5.22 0.62 17.01
C ASP A 51 5.58 1.78 16.05
N VAL A 52 6.08 1.44 14.87
CA VAL A 52 6.43 2.37 13.79
C VAL A 52 5.25 2.59 12.85
N VAL A 53 4.43 1.55 12.67
CA VAL A 53 3.13 1.64 12.00
C VAL A 53 2.01 1.38 13.00
N VAL A 54 0.84 1.97 12.77
CA VAL A 54 -0.35 1.72 13.58
C VAL A 54 -0.77 0.26 13.40
N PRO A 55 -0.70 -0.58 14.45
CA PRO A 55 -1.08 -1.98 14.33
C PRO A 55 -2.61 -2.13 14.33
N PHE A 56 -3.09 -3.27 13.84
CA PHE A 56 -4.50 -3.66 13.99
C PHE A 56 -4.60 -5.11 14.45
N ASP A 57 -5.75 -5.46 15.05
CA ASP A 57 -6.02 -6.81 15.55
C ASP A 57 -6.09 -7.83 14.39
N GLU A 58 -5.66 -9.08 14.64
CA GLU A 58 -5.70 -10.14 13.62
C GLU A 58 -7.12 -10.53 13.22
N ASP A 59 -8.08 -10.40 14.14
CA ASP A 59 -9.48 -10.77 13.93
C ASP A 59 -10.34 -9.65 13.33
N VAL A 60 -9.72 -8.58 12.82
CA VAL A 60 -10.43 -7.54 12.07
C VAL A 60 -9.91 -7.43 10.64
N THR A 61 -10.77 -6.95 9.75
CA THR A 61 -10.30 -6.47 8.44
C THR A 61 -9.52 -5.18 8.65
N ALA A 62 -8.41 -5.02 7.94
CA ALA A 62 -7.53 -3.86 8.11
C ALA A 62 -8.32 -2.54 8.06
N PRO A 63 -8.32 -1.73 9.15
CA PRO A 63 -8.99 -0.44 9.18
C PRO A 63 -8.45 0.48 8.08
N ALA A 64 -9.30 1.21 7.37
CA ALA A 64 -8.89 2.22 6.39
C ALA A 64 -7.70 1.80 5.49
N GLY A 65 -7.67 0.54 5.04
CA GLY A 65 -6.61 0.04 4.16
C GLY A 65 -5.24 -0.19 4.81
N HIS A 66 -5.11 -0.12 6.15
CA HIS A 66 -3.82 -0.25 6.85
C HIS A 66 -2.94 -1.35 6.28
N GLY A 67 -1.72 -0.97 5.88
CA GLY A 67 -0.66 -1.84 5.39
C GLY A 67 -0.91 -2.54 4.06
N ALA A 68 -2.01 -2.24 3.35
CA ALA A 68 -2.41 -2.96 2.14
C ALA A 68 -1.51 -2.68 0.94
N VAL A 69 -1.41 -3.67 0.05
CA VAL A 69 -0.91 -3.53 -1.32
C VAL A 69 -2.06 -3.11 -2.22
N LEU A 70 -1.88 -2.05 -2.99
CA LEU A 70 -2.87 -1.41 -3.85
C LEU A 70 -2.50 -1.64 -5.30
N ALA A 71 -3.12 -2.61 -5.95
CA ALA A 71 -2.86 -2.96 -7.35
C ALA A 71 -4.13 -3.54 -8.01
N PRO A 72 -4.30 -3.42 -9.33
CA PRO A 72 -3.41 -2.84 -10.34
C PRO A 72 -3.50 -1.31 -10.46
N TRP A 73 -4.20 -0.63 -9.59
CA TRP A 73 -4.17 0.83 -9.43
C TRP A 73 -4.26 1.20 -7.94
N PRO A 74 -3.46 2.16 -7.46
CA PRO A 74 -3.67 2.78 -6.15
C PRO A 74 -4.77 3.83 -6.25
N ASN A 75 -5.34 4.21 -5.12
CA ASN A 75 -6.34 5.27 -4.98
C ASN A 75 -7.58 5.05 -5.89
N ARG A 76 -8.27 6.10 -6.34
CA ARG A 76 -9.59 6.08 -6.98
C ARG A 76 -9.52 5.98 -8.49
N LEU A 77 -10.46 5.23 -9.07
CA LEU A 77 -10.77 5.21 -10.52
C LEU A 77 -12.22 5.67 -10.71
N ARG A 78 -12.41 6.77 -11.43
CA ARG A 78 -13.71 7.41 -11.70
C ARG A 78 -14.68 6.44 -12.36
N ASP A 79 -15.86 6.25 -11.77
CA ASP A 79 -16.95 5.40 -12.26
C ASP A 79 -16.54 3.92 -12.46
N GLY A 80 -15.35 3.54 -11.98
CA GLY A 80 -14.73 2.25 -12.28
C GLY A 80 -14.48 2.01 -13.77
N ARG A 81 -14.46 3.07 -14.59
CA ARG A 81 -14.36 2.97 -16.06
C ARG A 81 -13.03 3.49 -16.57
N TYR A 82 -12.51 2.82 -17.60
CA TYR A 82 -11.31 3.25 -18.30
C TYR A 82 -11.33 2.74 -19.75
N THR A 83 -10.54 3.38 -20.60
CA THR A 83 -10.30 2.94 -21.97
C THR A 83 -8.84 2.52 -22.11
N TRP A 84 -8.59 1.35 -22.66
CA TRP A 84 -7.25 0.83 -22.90
C TRP A 84 -7.15 0.22 -24.30
N ASP A 85 -6.18 0.67 -25.09
CA ASP A 85 -5.98 0.25 -26.49
C ASP A 85 -7.28 0.31 -27.33
N GLY A 86 -8.13 1.33 -27.08
CA GLY A 86 -9.37 1.55 -27.80
C GLY A 86 -10.59 0.75 -27.32
N GLU A 87 -10.42 -0.11 -26.31
CA GLU A 87 -11.50 -0.88 -25.70
C GLU A 87 -11.91 -0.26 -24.36
N GLU A 88 -13.23 -0.23 -24.10
CA GLU A 88 -13.78 0.27 -22.83
C GLU A 88 -13.95 -0.86 -21.83
N TYR A 89 -13.59 -0.59 -20.58
CA TYR A 89 -13.68 -1.52 -19.46
C TYR A 89 -14.36 -0.88 -18.26
N GLN A 90 -14.99 -1.71 -17.44
CA GLN A 90 -15.56 -1.28 -16.17
C GLN A 90 -15.29 -2.33 -15.10
N VAL A 91 -14.66 -1.91 -14.00
CA VAL A 91 -14.47 -2.67 -12.77
C VAL A 91 -15.60 -2.37 -11.79
N PRO A 92 -15.87 -3.26 -10.82
CA PRO A 92 -16.85 -2.99 -9.76
C PRO A 92 -16.50 -1.73 -8.97
N LEU A 93 -17.54 -0.97 -8.59
CA LEU A 93 -17.39 0.16 -7.67
C LEU A 93 -17.23 -0.38 -6.24
N SER A 94 -16.13 -0.05 -5.58
CA SER A 94 -15.86 -0.41 -4.20
C SER A 94 -16.12 0.74 -3.21
N GLU A 95 -16.26 1.97 -3.71
CA GLU A 95 -16.64 3.18 -2.97
C GLU A 95 -17.90 3.81 -3.64
N PRO A 96 -19.10 3.21 -3.43
CA PRO A 96 -20.30 3.59 -4.17
C PRO A 96 -20.78 5.02 -3.87
N ASP A 97 -20.56 5.52 -2.66
CA ASP A 97 -20.96 6.87 -2.26
C ASP A 97 -20.23 7.96 -3.05
N ARG A 98 -19.02 7.67 -3.51
CA ARG A 98 -18.22 8.54 -4.40
C ARG A 98 -18.31 8.11 -5.87
N GLY A 99 -18.93 6.97 -6.16
CA GLY A 99 -18.99 6.41 -7.51
C GLY A 99 -17.61 6.01 -8.04
N THR A 100 -16.72 5.49 -7.20
CA THR A 100 -15.36 5.13 -7.59
C THR A 100 -15.03 3.68 -7.32
N ALA A 101 -14.04 3.15 -8.05
CA ALA A 101 -13.35 1.92 -7.71
C ALA A 101 -12.03 2.27 -7.00
N LEU A 102 -11.90 1.89 -5.73
CA LEU A 102 -10.82 2.30 -4.85
C LEU A 102 -9.82 1.16 -4.64
N HIS A 103 -8.52 1.47 -4.76
CA HIS A 103 -7.39 0.64 -4.34
C HIS A 103 -7.23 -0.71 -5.05
N GLY A 104 -7.68 -0.80 -6.30
CA GLY A 104 -7.44 -1.97 -7.14
C GLY A 104 -8.24 -3.21 -6.75
N LEU A 105 -7.65 -4.38 -6.94
CA LEU A 105 -8.36 -5.66 -6.88
C LEU A 105 -7.72 -6.67 -5.90
N VAL A 106 -6.56 -6.35 -5.30
CA VAL A 106 -5.76 -7.35 -4.57
C VAL A 106 -5.78 -7.20 -3.05
N MET A 107 -6.30 -6.08 -2.54
CA MET A 107 -6.29 -5.73 -1.11
C MET A 107 -6.98 -6.76 -0.20
N PHE A 108 -7.93 -7.52 -0.73
CA PHE A 108 -8.67 -8.57 -0.01
C PHE A 108 -8.42 -9.96 -0.58
N GLN A 109 -7.51 -10.11 -1.54
CA GLN A 109 -7.12 -11.42 -2.07
C GLN A 109 -6.17 -12.12 -1.11
N ARG A 110 -6.20 -13.46 -1.13
CA ARG A 110 -5.24 -14.26 -0.38
C ARG A 110 -3.99 -14.47 -1.21
N TRP A 111 -2.88 -13.95 -0.71
CA TRP A 111 -1.55 -14.14 -1.28
C TRP A 111 -0.92 -15.41 -0.70
N GLN A 112 0.00 -15.99 -1.42
CA GLN A 112 0.69 -17.21 -1.01
C GLN A 112 2.15 -16.92 -0.67
N PRO A 113 2.62 -17.27 0.53
CA PRO A 113 4.05 -17.25 0.82
C PRO A 113 4.80 -18.16 -0.15
N VAL A 114 5.89 -17.67 -0.72
CA VAL A 114 6.78 -18.45 -1.59
C VAL A 114 8.14 -18.62 -0.97
N ALA A 115 8.74 -19.80 -1.16
CA ALA A 115 10.07 -20.08 -0.66
C ALA A 115 11.12 -19.32 -1.48
N VAL A 116 11.97 -18.57 -0.79
CA VAL A 116 13.14 -17.90 -1.35
C VAL A 116 14.37 -18.40 -0.59
N ASP A 117 15.36 -18.91 -1.30
CA ASP A 117 16.57 -19.47 -0.69
C ASP A 117 17.66 -18.40 -0.53
N ASP A 118 17.47 -17.53 0.45
CA ASP A 118 18.52 -16.60 0.90
C ASP A 118 18.62 -16.59 2.45
N ALA A 119 19.67 -15.91 2.96
CA ALA A 119 19.96 -15.87 4.38
C ALA A 119 18.80 -15.23 5.18
N ALA A 120 18.27 -14.09 4.74
CA ALA A 120 17.24 -13.36 5.45
C ALA A 120 15.93 -14.15 5.58
N HIS A 121 15.53 -14.91 4.54
CA HIS A 121 14.35 -15.79 4.61
C HIS A 121 14.59 -16.97 5.55
N ARG A 122 15.79 -17.58 5.50
CA ARG A 122 16.13 -18.70 6.40
C ARG A 122 16.20 -18.27 7.87
N GLU A 123 16.60 -17.04 8.14
CA GLU A 123 16.73 -16.47 9.50
C GLU A 123 15.41 -15.86 10.02
N GLY A 124 14.33 -15.88 9.22
CA GLY A 124 13.06 -15.29 9.60
C GLY A 124 13.03 -13.76 9.56
N ALA A 125 13.98 -13.12 8.87
CA ALA A 125 14.04 -11.69 8.70
C ALA A 125 13.39 -11.20 7.39
N ALA A 126 12.90 -12.11 6.55
CA ALA A 126 12.21 -11.77 5.31
C ALA A 126 11.08 -12.75 4.99
N THR A 127 10.10 -12.27 4.21
CA THR A 127 9.06 -13.09 3.59
C THR A 127 8.73 -12.55 2.22
N THR A 128 8.41 -13.45 1.30
CA THR A 128 7.91 -13.12 -0.04
C THR A 128 6.53 -13.72 -0.22
N LEU A 129 5.58 -12.91 -0.66
CA LEU A 129 4.22 -13.33 -1.00
C LEU A 129 3.97 -13.11 -2.49
N GLU A 130 3.17 -14.00 -3.07
CA GLU A 130 2.84 -13.98 -4.50
C GLU A 130 1.33 -14.10 -4.69
N LEU A 131 0.80 -13.38 -5.68
CA LEU A 131 -0.58 -13.46 -6.15
C LEU A 131 -0.61 -13.43 -7.67
N ARG A 132 -1.28 -14.39 -8.29
CA ARG A 132 -1.69 -14.28 -9.68
C ARG A 132 -3.06 -13.62 -9.76
N LEU A 133 -3.10 -12.39 -10.26
CA LEU A 133 -4.33 -11.68 -10.59
C LEU A 133 -4.80 -12.18 -11.97
N ALA A 134 -5.73 -13.13 -11.94
CA ALA A 134 -6.31 -13.72 -13.15
C ALA A 134 -7.22 -12.70 -13.87
N PRO A 135 -7.35 -12.78 -15.20
CA PRO A 135 -8.27 -11.95 -15.99
C PRO A 135 -9.72 -12.05 -15.50
N GLY A 136 -10.37 -10.91 -15.28
CA GLY A 136 -11.79 -10.89 -14.87
C GLY A 136 -12.25 -9.52 -14.40
N GLY A 137 -13.55 -9.41 -14.08
CA GLY A 137 -14.11 -8.27 -13.37
C GLY A 137 -13.88 -6.89 -14.00
N GLY A 138 -13.76 -6.78 -15.31
CA GLY A 138 -13.45 -5.51 -16.00
C GLY A 138 -11.95 -5.21 -16.10
N TYR A 139 -11.08 -6.14 -15.65
CA TYR A 139 -9.62 -6.08 -15.81
C TYR A 139 -9.14 -7.39 -16.46
N PRO A 140 -9.20 -7.52 -17.79
CA PRO A 140 -8.93 -8.78 -18.50
C PRO A 140 -7.44 -9.00 -18.79
N PHE A 141 -6.58 -8.73 -17.81
CA PHE A 141 -5.13 -8.88 -17.88
C PHE A 141 -4.65 -9.86 -16.83
N ASP A 142 -3.64 -10.64 -17.16
CA ASP A 142 -3.08 -11.69 -16.30
C ASP A 142 -1.75 -11.23 -15.73
N LEU A 143 -1.73 -10.90 -14.44
CA LEU A 143 -0.54 -10.40 -13.76
C LEU A 143 -0.09 -11.36 -12.68
N LEU A 144 1.21 -11.54 -12.57
CA LEU A 144 1.87 -12.14 -11.40
C LEU A 144 2.43 -11.02 -10.54
N LEU A 145 1.91 -10.87 -9.33
CA LEU A 145 2.37 -9.91 -8.34
C LEU A 145 3.21 -10.61 -7.29
N ARG A 146 4.33 -10.02 -6.91
CA ARG A 146 5.20 -10.51 -5.85
C ARG A 146 5.60 -9.36 -4.95
N VAL A 147 5.53 -9.55 -3.64
CA VAL A 147 5.96 -8.56 -2.65
C VAL A 147 6.87 -9.24 -1.64
N THR A 148 8.04 -8.65 -1.41
CA THR A 148 9.03 -9.10 -0.42
C THR A 148 9.16 -8.07 0.68
N TYR A 149 8.95 -8.47 1.91
CA TYR A 149 9.23 -7.71 3.13
C TYR A 149 10.53 -8.23 3.74
N ARG A 150 11.48 -7.34 4.02
CA ARG A 150 12.80 -7.70 4.56
C ARG A 150 13.23 -6.72 5.64
N LEU A 151 13.48 -7.22 6.84
CA LEU A 151 14.15 -6.46 7.89
C LEU A 151 15.65 -6.37 7.59
N THR A 152 16.19 -5.18 7.74
CA THR A 152 17.61 -4.85 7.57
C THR A 152 18.11 -4.02 8.75
N ALA A 153 19.40 -3.72 8.83
CA ALA A 153 19.93 -2.84 9.86
C ALA A 153 19.35 -1.40 9.80
N THR A 154 18.81 -0.99 8.65
CA THR A 154 18.26 0.37 8.43
C THR A 154 16.74 0.42 8.46
N GLY A 155 16.05 -0.68 8.77
CA GLY A 155 14.60 -0.73 8.85
C GLY A 155 13.97 -1.84 8.00
N LEU A 156 12.67 -1.74 7.78
CA LEU A 156 11.90 -2.64 6.92
C LEU A 156 11.98 -2.16 5.46
N HIS A 157 12.53 -2.97 4.60
CA HIS A 157 12.56 -2.76 3.15
C HIS A 157 11.47 -3.59 2.47
N VAL A 158 10.81 -3.00 1.49
CA VAL A 158 9.76 -3.64 0.70
C VAL A 158 10.08 -3.52 -0.78
N GLN A 159 10.13 -4.65 -1.46
CA GLN A 159 10.25 -4.72 -2.91
C GLN A 159 9.00 -5.36 -3.48
N ALA A 160 8.47 -4.80 -4.55
CA ALA A 160 7.35 -5.40 -5.26
C ALA A 160 7.64 -5.48 -6.75
N ALA A 161 7.15 -6.56 -7.37
CA ALA A 161 7.27 -6.81 -8.79
C ALA A 161 5.90 -7.22 -9.37
N ALA A 162 5.56 -6.70 -10.54
CA ALA A 162 4.41 -7.13 -11.31
C ALA A 162 4.87 -7.58 -12.69
N THR A 163 4.59 -8.83 -13.04
CA THR A 163 4.91 -9.40 -14.35
C THR A 163 3.62 -9.64 -15.14
N ASN A 164 3.56 -9.14 -16.36
CA ASN A 164 2.45 -9.42 -17.26
C ASN A 164 2.60 -10.82 -17.88
N LEU A 165 1.74 -11.76 -17.45
CA LEU A 165 1.70 -13.12 -17.99
C LEU A 165 0.78 -13.25 -19.21
N GLY A 166 0.04 -12.20 -19.55
CA GLY A 166 -0.89 -12.18 -20.67
C GLY A 166 -0.21 -11.93 -22.01
N SER A 167 -1.02 -11.91 -23.06
CA SER A 167 -0.58 -11.69 -24.46
C SER A 167 -0.80 -10.26 -24.95
N ARG A 168 -1.36 -9.37 -24.11
CA ARG A 168 -1.60 -7.95 -24.40
C ARG A 168 -0.95 -7.09 -23.34
N ALA A 169 -0.57 -5.86 -23.70
CA ALA A 169 -0.13 -4.87 -22.72
C ALA A 169 -1.23 -4.60 -21.69
N ALA A 170 -0.87 -4.45 -20.44
CA ALA A 170 -1.78 -4.16 -19.32
C ALA A 170 -1.57 -2.74 -18.78
N PRO A 171 -2.64 -1.98 -18.48
CA PRO A 171 -2.51 -0.77 -17.65
C PRO A 171 -2.20 -1.20 -16.21
N TYR A 172 -1.23 -0.58 -15.59
CA TYR A 172 -0.79 -0.97 -14.26
C TYR A 172 -0.28 0.22 -13.43
N GLY A 173 -0.58 0.18 -12.16
CA GLY A 173 0.01 1.00 -11.12
C GLY A 173 -0.02 0.27 -9.80
N ILE A 174 0.87 0.64 -8.89
CA ILE A 174 0.97 0.04 -7.56
C ILE A 174 1.15 1.13 -6.51
N GLY A 175 0.61 0.89 -5.33
CA GLY A 175 0.85 1.67 -4.13
C GLY A 175 0.79 0.82 -2.89
N PHE A 176 1.13 1.42 -1.76
CA PHE A 176 1.13 0.78 -0.45
C PHE A 176 0.53 1.74 0.57
N HIS A 177 -0.12 1.21 1.60
CA HIS A 177 -0.91 2.01 2.52
C HIS A 177 -0.44 1.90 4.00
N PRO A 178 0.87 2.08 4.30
CA PRO A 178 1.31 2.09 5.68
C PRO A 178 0.73 3.31 6.42
N TRP A 179 0.35 3.11 7.68
CA TRP A 179 -0.05 4.16 8.60
C TRP A 179 1.04 4.34 9.64
N LEU A 180 1.76 5.45 9.58
CA LEU A 180 2.80 5.77 10.56
C LEU A 180 2.19 6.01 11.93
N SER A 181 2.79 5.39 12.95
CA SER A 181 2.34 5.50 14.33
C SER A 181 2.91 6.73 15.02
N PRO A 182 2.10 7.51 15.76
CA PRO A 182 2.60 8.61 16.59
C PRO A 182 3.46 8.14 17.79
N GLY A 183 3.47 6.82 18.07
CA GLY A 183 4.09 6.27 19.28
C GLY A 183 3.16 6.37 20.49
N GLU A 184 3.73 6.72 21.65
CA GLU A 184 2.96 7.01 22.86
C GLU A 184 2.39 8.43 22.80
N GLY A 185 1.24 8.61 22.24
CA GLY A 185 0.61 9.92 22.10
C GLY A 185 -0.41 9.96 20.97
N SER A 186 -0.92 11.13 20.71
CA SER A 186 -1.86 11.38 19.62
C SER A 186 -1.15 11.92 18.39
N LEU A 187 -1.80 11.80 17.20
CA LEU A 187 -1.29 12.43 15.99
C LEU A 187 -1.12 13.96 16.18
N ASP A 188 -2.00 14.62 16.95
CA ASP A 188 -1.96 16.07 17.17
C ASP A 188 -0.70 16.55 17.90
N GLU A 189 -0.03 15.66 18.62
CA GLU A 189 1.24 15.97 19.33
C GLU A 189 2.48 15.74 18.45
N CYS A 190 2.27 15.30 17.22
CA CYS A 190 3.35 15.02 16.25
C CYS A 190 3.64 16.23 15.35
N THR A 191 4.75 16.12 14.61
CA THR A 191 5.01 16.94 13.42
C THR A 191 5.07 16.07 12.18
N ILE A 192 4.56 16.61 11.05
CA ILE A 192 4.54 15.97 9.73
C ILE A 192 5.49 16.69 8.81
N GLN A 193 6.25 15.93 8.01
CA GLN A 193 7.08 16.44 6.91
C GLN A 193 6.91 15.54 5.68
N ILE A 194 6.77 16.15 4.48
CA ILE A 194 6.63 15.48 3.20
C ILE A 194 7.58 16.09 2.19
N ASP A 195 8.45 15.30 1.59
CA ASP A 195 9.43 15.74 0.60
C ASP A 195 8.78 15.81 -0.80
N ALA A 196 7.90 16.83 -1.02
CA ALA A 196 7.28 17.09 -2.31
C ALA A 196 6.98 18.58 -2.51
N ALA A 197 7.01 19.04 -3.77
CA ALA A 197 6.85 20.44 -4.12
C ALA A 197 5.46 20.80 -4.68
N THR A 198 4.67 19.80 -5.10
CA THR A 198 3.42 20.00 -5.82
C THR A 198 2.33 19.11 -5.23
N ARG A 199 1.15 19.71 -4.98
CA ARG A 199 -0.07 19.01 -4.56
C ARG A 199 -0.96 18.73 -5.76
N VAL A 200 -1.61 17.57 -5.78
CA VAL A 200 -2.68 17.26 -6.71
C VAL A 200 -4.00 17.78 -6.15
N THR A 201 -4.65 18.68 -6.86
CA THR A 201 -5.99 19.18 -6.49
C THR A 201 -7.07 18.19 -6.87
N VAL A 202 -8.14 18.12 -6.08
CA VAL A 202 -9.23 17.15 -6.26
C VAL A 202 -10.61 17.81 -6.24
N ASP A 203 -11.60 17.12 -6.83
CA ASP A 203 -13.02 17.48 -6.73
C ASP A 203 -13.66 16.87 -5.45
N ASP A 204 -14.98 17.09 -5.27
CA ASP A 204 -15.76 16.56 -4.13
C ASP A 204 -15.78 15.03 -4.06
N ARG A 205 -15.39 14.34 -5.13
CA ARG A 205 -15.24 12.88 -5.20
C ARG A 205 -13.81 12.43 -4.90
N LEU A 206 -12.93 13.34 -4.54
CA LEU A 206 -11.49 13.14 -4.37
C LEU A 206 -10.81 12.60 -5.65
N LEU A 207 -11.24 13.11 -6.80
CA LEU A 207 -10.67 12.77 -8.10
C LEU A 207 -9.83 13.96 -8.63
N PRO A 208 -8.67 13.71 -9.24
CA PRO A 208 -7.76 14.75 -9.70
C PRO A 208 -8.43 15.78 -10.64
N THR A 209 -8.15 17.05 -10.40
CA THR A 209 -8.61 18.19 -11.23
C THR A 209 -7.45 19.03 -11.79
N GLY A 210 -6.25 18.87 -11.23
CA GLY A 210 -5.05 19.59 -11.62
C GLY A 210 -3.96 19.45 -10.58
N THR A 211 -2.97 20.33 -10.66
CA THR A 211 -1.85 20.41 -9.73
C THR A 211 -1.56 21.86 -9.36
N GLU A 212 -1.03 22.08 -8.16
CA GLU A 212 -0.59 23.40 -7.68
C GLU A 212 0.68 23.26 -6.83
N PRO A 213 1.57 24.27 -6.78
CA PRO A 213 2.67 24.29 -5.83
C PRO A 213 2.14 24.20 -4.40
N VAL A 214 2.84 23.44 -3.53
CA VAL A 214 2.46 23.33 -2.11
C VAL A 214 2.48 24.71 -1.44
N SER A 215 1.45 25.00 -0.62
CA SER A 215 1.32 26.25 0.12
C SER A 215 0.42 26.07 1.36
N GLY A 216 0.49 27.00 2.31
CA GLY A 216 -0.34 26.96 3.52
C GLY A 216 -0.15 25.68 4.31
N GLN A 217 -1.25 25.01 4.69
CA GLN A 217 -1.21 23.73 5.42
C GLN A 217 -0.64 22.57 4.60
N PHE A 218 -0.61 22.69 3.27
CA PHE A 218 -0.08 21.66 2.38
C PHE A 218 1.43 21.82 2.11
N ASP A 219 2.06 22.92 2.55
CA ASP A 219 3.51 23.05 2.49
C ASP A 219 4.14 22.34 3.69
N LEU A 220 4.42 21.07 3.47
CA LEU A 220 4.97 20.14 4.47
C LEU A 220 6.45 19.81 4.22
N ARG A 221 7.13 20.62 3.40
CA ARG A 221 8.57 20.44 3.12
C ARG A 221 9.44 20.67 4.36
N GLU A 222 8.95 21.46 5.31
CA GLU A 222 9.52 21.59 6.65
C GLU A 222 8.54 20.99 7.68
N PRO A 223 9.04 20.49 8.84
CA PRO A 223 8.18 19.92 9.87
C PRO A 223 7.09 20.90 10.34
N ARG A 224 5.82 20.43 10.30
CA ARG A 224 4.65 21.20 10.73
C ARG A 224 3.88 20.44 11.80
N PRO A 225 3.33 21.11 12.85
CA PRO A 225 2.45 20.46 13.82
C PRO A 225 1.27 19.75 13.13
N ALA A 226 1.08 18.47 13.42
CA ALA A 226 0.00 17.69 12.81
C ALA A 226 -1.40 18.21 13.19
N SER A 227 -1.53 18.90 14.32
CA SER A 227 -2.77 19.59 14.73
C SER A 227 -3.20 20.72 13.80
N GLU A 228 -2.29 21.22 12.95
CA GLU A 228 -2.55 22.26 11.93
C GLU A 228 -2.75 21.67 10.53
N VAL A 229 -2.74 20.35 10.40
CA VAL A 229 -2.74 19.63 9.11
C VAL A 229 -3.97 18.74 9.03
N ASP A 230 -4.76 18.93 7.96
CA ASP A 230 -5.87 18.08 7.53
C ASP A 230 -5.64 17.78 6.05
N VAL A 231 -5.21 16.56 5.74
CA VAL A 231 -4.87 16.12 4.38
C VAL A 231 -5.48 14.76 4.07
N ASP A 232 -5.96 14.62 2.85
CA ASP A 232 -6.22 13.38 2.10
C ASP A 232 -5.85 13.67 0.64
N ASP A 233 -4.56 13.92 0.40
CA ASP A 233 -4.07 14.52 -0.84
C ASP A 233 -2.87 13.76 -1.40
N ALA A 234 -2.77 13.74 -2.74
CA ALA A 234 -1.57 13.29 -3.42
C ALA A 234 -0.59 14.44 -3.63
N PHE A 235 0.70 14.08 -3.54
CA PHE A 235 1.82 14.99 -3.75
C PHE A 235 2.74 14.41 -4.82
N VAL A 236 3.18 15.25 -5.73
CA VAL A 236 4.07 14.93 -6.84
C VAL A 236 5.25 15.91 -6.88
N ASP A 237 6.12 15.80 -7.89
CA ASP A 237 7.37 16.54 -7.94
C ASP A 237 8.15 16.36 -6.64
N VAL A 238 8.35 15.07 -6.31
CA VAL A 238 8.98 14.66 -5.06
C VAL A 238 10.42 15.16 -4.99
N LEU A 239 10.82 15.59 -3.81
CA LEU A 239 12.17 16.00 -3.50
C LEU A 239 12.94 14.77 -3.01
N ARG A 240 14.21 14.64 -3.43
CA ARG A 240 15.05 13.51 -3.06
C ARG A 240 16.30 13.99 -2.35
N ASP A 241 16.72 13.21 -1.35
CA ASP A 241 17.98 13.41 -0.66
C ASP A 241 19.21 12.96 -1.50
N GLU A 242 20.40 12.99 -0.91
CA GLU A 242 21.66 12.62 -1.57
C GLU A 242 21.71 11.13 -1.96
N ASP A 243 20.92 10.28 -1.29
CA ASP A 243 20.78 8.85 -1.58
C ASP A 243 19.68 8.56 -2.63
N GLY A 244 19.02 9.61 -3.15
CA GLY A 244 17.96 9.49 -4.14
C GLY A 244 16.59 9.11 -3.54
N LEU A 245 16.43 9.19 -2.23
CA LEU A 245 15.20 8.83 -1.52
C LEU A 245 14.31 10.04 -1.26
N SER A 246 13.00 9.86 -1.38
CA SER A 246 11.98 10.83 -0.96
C SER A 246 11.27 10.28 0.27
N TRP A 247 10.83 11.16 1.18
CA TRP A 247 10.37 10.76 2.51
C TRP A 247 9.04 11.39 2.90
N ILE A 248 8.25 10.63 3.66
CA ILE A 248 7.24 11.15 4.61
C ILE A 248 7.71 10.80 6.01
N ARG A 249 7.71 11.80 6.92
CA ARG A 249 8.17 11.67 8.30
C ARG A 249 7.10 12.11 9.27
N LEU A 250 6.91 11.32 10.31
CA LEU A 250 6.06 11.61 11.47
C LEU A 250 6.91 11.57 12.73
N THR A 251 7.21 12.73 13.31
CA THR A 251 7.97 12.81 14.56
C THR A 251 7.00 12.90 15.72
N GLY A 252 7.06 11.92 16.63
CA GLY A 252 6.20 11.84 17.81
C GLY A 252 6.68 12.73 18.97
N ALA A 253 5.85 12.83 20.01
CA ALA A 253 6.18 13.54 21.25
C ALA A 253 7.39 12.93 21.99
N ASP A 254 7.71 11.67 21.73
CA ASP A 254 8.91 10.97 22.21
C ASP A 254 10.21 11.41 21.51
N GLY A 255 10.11 12.31 20.54
CA GLY A 255 11.23 12.81 19.74
C GLY A 255 11.73 11.82 18.68
N ARG A 256 11.13 10.63 18.56
CA ARG A 256 11.47 9.64 17.54
C ARG A 256 10.63 9.84 16.28
N THR A 257 11.21 9.55 15.13
CA THR A 257 10.57 9.77 13.84
C THR A 257 10.27 8.43 13.14
N ALA A 258 8.99 8.10 13.01
CA ALA A 258 8.55 7.07 12.09
C ALA A 258 8.58 7.64 10.66
N ALA A 259 9.26 6.98 9.72
CA ALA A 259 9.45 7.49 8.38
C ALA A 259 9.25 6.42 7.32
N VAL A 260 8.57 6.79 6.23
CA VAL A 260 8.48 6.01 4.98
C VAL A 260 9.35 6.69 3.93
N TRP A 261 10.11 5.90 3.19
CA TRP A 261 10.86 6.37 2.03
C TRP A 261 10.48 5.59 0.78
N MET A 262 10.67 6.20 -0.38
CA MET A 262 10.63 5.54 -1.68
C MET A 262 11.81 5.96 -2.54
N ASP A 263 12.31 5.02 -3.37
CA ASP A 263 13.35 5.30 -4.34
C ASP A 263 12.79 5.85 -5.67
N GLU A 264 13.61 5.95 -6.70
CA GLU A 264 13.26 6.50 -8.01
C GLU A 264 12.22 5.68 -8.79
N SER A 265 11.92 4.46 -8.36
CA SER A 265 10.91 3.60 -8.99
C SER A 265 9.48 4.07 -8.73
N MET A 266 9.29 4.98 -7.76
CA MET A 266 8.02 5.64 -7.45
C MET A 266 8.23 7.14 -7.27
N ASP A 267 7.22 7.95 -7.60
CA ASP A 267 7.33 9.41 -7.63
C ASP A 267 6.05 10.15 -7.18
N THR A 268 5.19 9.44 -6.48
CA THR A 268 3.92 9.98 -5.98
C THR A 268 3.73 9.59 -4.51
N TRP A 269 3.43 10.54 -3.67
CA TRP A 269 2.96 10.34 -2.32
C TRP A 269 1.45 10.55 -2.24
N GLN A 270 0.74 9.71 -1.48
CA GLN A 270 -0.54 10.07 -0.87
C GLN A 270 -0.31 10.18 0.63
N ALA A 271 -0.86 11.22 1.24
CA ALA A 271 -0.86 11.39 2.68
C ALA A 271 -2.29 11.60 3.18
N CYS A 272 -2.66 10.95 4.30
CA CYS A 272 -3.97 11.11 4.90
C CYS A 272 -3.87 11.13 6.43
N THR A 273 -4.40 12.17 7.07
CA THR A 273 -4.51 12.31 8.53
C THR A 273 -5.73 11.60 9.10
N GLY A 274 -6.63 11.12 8.24
CA GLY A 274 -7.78 10.32 8.63
C GLY A 274 -8.97 11.10 9.20
N ASP A 275 -9.00 12.42 9.08
CA ASP A 275 -10.07 13.27 9.61
C ASP A 275 -11.45 12.91 9.06
N HIS A 276 -11.52 12.45 7.81
CA HIS A 276 -12.75 12.14 7.08
C HIS A 276 -13.18 10.69 7.14
N LEU A 277 -12.47 9.84 7.90
CA LEU A 277 -12.84 8.44 8.02
C LEU A 277 -14.24 8.28 8.61
N GLY A 278 -15.05 7.38 8.02
CA GLY A 278 -16.42 7.13 8.46
C GLY A 278 -16.50 6.52 9.87
N VAL A 279 -15.49 5.77 10.28
CA VAL A 279 -15.36 5.18 11.62
C VAL A 279 -14.55 6.13 12.49
N VAL A 280 -15.21 6.69 13.50
CA VAL A 280 -14.65 7.77 14.35
C VAL A 280 -13.39 7.30 15.09
N GLU A 281 -13.37 6.05 15.56
CA GLU A 281 -12.27 5.44 16.30
C GLU A 281 -10.99 5.31 15.48
N TRP A 282 -11.08 5.41 14.15
CA TRP A 282 -9.94 5.34 13.24
C TRP A 282 -9.38 6.71 12.88
N ARG A 283 -10.12 7.80 13.22
CA ARG A 283 -9.69 9.16 12.88
C ARG A 283 -8.45 9.53 13.66
N ARG A 284 -7.47 10.09 12.96
CA ARG A 284 -6.23 10.63 13.51
C ARG A 284 -5.46 9.65 14.41
N THR A 285 -5.60 8.35 14.15
CA THR A 285 -4.82 7.32 14.86
C THR A 285 -3.36 7.26 14.42
N GLY A 286 -3.04 7.86 13.27
CA GLY A 286 -1.72 7.92 12.67
C GLY A 286 -1.77 8.70 11.36
N LEU A 287 -0.68 8.65 10.60
CA LEU A 287 -0.55 9.27 9.29
C LEU A 287 -0.42 8.19 8.22
N ALA A 288 -1.39 8.07 7.30
CA ALA A 288 -1.17 7.29 6.09
C ALA A 288 -0.09 7.96 5.26
N ALA A 289 0.95 7.20 4.89
CA ALA A 289 2.10 7.67 4.13
C ALA A 289 2.33 6.69 2.98
N GLU A 290 1.67 6.94 1.85
CA GLU A 290 1.49 5.96 0.80
C GLU A 290 2.44 6.22 -0.37
N PRO A 291 3.50 5.42 -0.55
CA PRO A 291 4.29 5.46 -1.77
C PRO A 291 3.50 4.85 -2.92
N MET A 292 3.42 5.56 -4.05
CA MET A 292 2.65 5.14 -5.23
C MET A 292 3.42 5.35 -6.53
N SER A 293 3.19 4.50 -7.52
CA SER A 293 3.75 4.63 -8.87
C SER A 293 2.92 5.54 -9.79
N CYS A 294 1.70 5.90 -9.40
CA CYS A 294 0.82 6.79 -10.15
C CYS A 294 -0.22 7.44 -9.24
N ILE A 295 -0.82 8.53 -9.68
CA ILE A 295 -1.90 9.22 -8.97
C ILE A 295 -3.25 8.51 -9.15
N ALA A 296 -4.28 8.98 -8.43
CA ALA A 296 -5.66 8.57 -8.67
C ALA A 296 -6.08 8.81 -10.14
N ASP A 297 -7.03 8.02 -10.63
CA ASP A 297 -7.64 8.09 -11.97
C ASP A 297 -6.65 7.87 -13.14
N ALA A 298 -5.44 7.36 -12.87
CA ALA A 298 -4.38 7.17 -13.86
C ALA A 298 -4.80 6.25 -15.02
N PHE A 299 -5.67 5.27 -14.80
CA PHE A 299 -6.21 4.41 -15.86
C PHE A 299 -7.01 5.19 -16.92
N ARG A 300 -7.52 6.37 -16.56
CA ARG A 300 -8.25 7.25 -17.48
C ARG A 300 -7.40 8.38 -18.03
N THR A 301 -6.55 8.95 -17.19
CA THR A 301 -5.73 10.12 -17.56
C THR A 301 -4.44 9.73 -18.27
N GLY A 302 -3.93 8.53 -18.01
CA GLY A 302 -2.62 8.08 -18.44
C GLY A 302 -1.47 8.67 -17.60
N ASP A 303 -1.77 9.47 -16.56
CA ASP A 303 -0.76 10.17 -15.79
C ASP A 303 0.03 9.18 -14.92
N ARG A 304 1.34 9.07 -15.19
CA ARG A 304 2.28 8.15 -14.53
C ARG A 304 1.87 6.66 -14.61
N LEU A 305 0.95 6.33 -15.51
CA LEU A 305 0.46 4.97 -15.70
C LEU A 305 1.52 4.10 -16.36
N VAL A 306 1.78 2.94 -15.79
CA VAL A 306 2.67 1.94 -16.39
C VAL A 306 1.91 1.18 -17.48
N ARG A 307 2.47 1.15 -18.70
CA ARG A 307 2.08 0.23 -19.74
C ARG A 307 2.95 -1.02 -19.64
N LEU A 308 2.41 -2.07 -19.06
CA LEU A 308 3.16 -3.31 -18.81
C LEU A 308 3.01 -4.26 -20.01
N GLU A 309 4.03 -4.32 -20.84
CA GLU A 309 4.06 -5.15 -22.05
C GLU A 309 4.04 -6.66 -21.71
N PRO A 310 3.58 -7.55 -22.62
CA PRO A 310 3.63 -8.99 -22.43
C PRO A 310 5.02 -9.49 -22.03
N GLY A 311 5.11 -10.23 -20.94
CA GLY A 311 6.35 -10.76 -20.38
C GLY A 311 7.24 -9.73 -19.65
N ALA A 312 6.88 -8.44 -19.68
CA ALA A 312 7.62 -7.41 -18.95
C ALA A 312 7.31 -7.47 -17.45
N THR A 313 8.27 -7.00 -16.65
CA THR A 313 8.15 -6.82 -15.20
C THR A 313 8.39 -5.37 -14.85
N HIS A 314 7.53 -4.81 -13.99
CA HIS A 314 7.73 -3.51 -13.33
C HIS A 314 8.07 -3.77 -11.86
N GLU A 315 9.11 -3.13 -11.38
CA GLU A 315 9.61 -3.30 -10.01
C GLU A 315 9.60 -1.97 -9.28
N VAL A 316 9.29 -1.98 -7.99
CA VAL A 316 9.32 -0.81 -7.11
C VAL A 316 9.95 -1.17 -5.77
N THR A 317 10.61 -0.16 -5.15
CA THR A 317 11.25 -0.31 -3.84
C THR A 317 10.90 0.87 -2.93
N TRP A 318 10.57 0.56 -1.67
CA TRP A 318 10.31 1.52 -0.61
C TRP A 318 10.65 0.90 0.75
N GLY A 319 10.55 1.67 1.81
CA GLY A 319 10.77 1.11 3.14
C GLY A 319 10.29 2.00 4.25
N ILE A 320 10.36 1.45 5.48
CA ILE A 320 9.95 2.11 6.72
C ILE A 320 11.09 2.00 7.73
N THR A 321 11.35 3.09 8.44
CA THR A 321 12.37 3.13 9.50
C THR A 321 11.89 3.93 10.70
N LEU A 322 12.54 3.74 11.83
CA LEU A 322 12.43 4.57 13.03
C LEU A 322 13.77 5.28 13.26
N LEU A 323 13.75 6.61 13.12
CA LEU A 323 14.89 7.50 13.29
C LEU A 323 14.94 8.09 14.71
#